data_e5230a7686a786e01d457a7f5ce88461
#
_entry.id   e5230a7686a786e01d457a7f5ce88461
#
_cell.length_a   1.000
_cell.length_b   1.000
_cell.length_c   1.000
_cell.angle_alpha   90.00
_cell.angle_beta   90.00
_cell.angle_gamma   90.00
#
_symmetry.space_group_name_H-M   'P 1'
#
loop_
_entity.id
_entity.type
_entity.pdbx_description
1 polymer ?
#
loop_
_entity_poly.entity_id
_entity_poly.type
_entity_poly.pdbx_seq_one_letter_code
_entity_poly.pdbx_strand_id
1 'polypeptide(L)'
;MINILFLIALTFPVAIASTAFNAINKEQLTINSWQCVGRYLMFALILALGQGVMYSLGGLLGGTFMHLVAKHSQWIVLALCFSIAYRMVINTIKIKNGSNLYFVENKKQLLLLSIALGINVFIAGLMSEFLPIFQKITPYIIVGISFIWAMIAMMIPFSKMKLTFNSLLNIILAAIIFARGLLFLV
;
A
#
# COMPACT_ATOMS: atom_id res chain seq x y z
N MET A 1 18.30 0.70 7.49
CA MET A 1 17.93 1.11 6.11
C MET A 1 16.94 0.16 5.42
N ILE A 2 17.19 -1.13 5.37
CA ILE A 2 16.35 -2.13 4.67
C ILE A 2 14.89 -2.13 5.14
N ASN A 3 14.63 -1.85 6.42
CA ASN A 3 13.29 -1.84 7.00
C ASN A 3 12.41 -0.69 6.50
N ILE A 4 12.99 0.50 6.35
CA ILE A 4 12.27 1.67 5.83
C ILE A 4 11.93 1.44 4.36
N LEU A 5 12.85 0.86 3.60
CA LEU A 5 12.65 0.55 2.18
C LEU A 5 11.53 -0.49 1.98
N PHE A 6 11.42 -1.46 2.89
CA PHE A 6 10.31 -2.42 2.91
C PHE A 6 8.97 -1.73 3.18
N LEU A 7 8.90 -0.80 4.16
CA LEU A 7 7.67 -0.05 4.46
C LEU A 7 7.27 0.88 3.30
N ILE A 8 8.24 1.51 2.65
CA ILE A 8 8.03 2.31 1.44
C ILE A 8 7.44 1.44 0.32
N ALA A 9 8.03 0.26 0.08
CA ALA A 9 7.56 -0.67 -0.94
C ALA A 9 6.12 -1.14 -0.66
N LEU A 10 5.82 -1.44 0.60
CA LEU A 10 4.53 -1.92 1.04
C LEU A 10 3.40 -0.90 0.83
N THR A 11 3.69 0.38 1.07
CA THR A 11 2.70 1.47 0.98
C THR A 11 2.59 2.08 -0.42
N PHE A 12 3.49 1.75 -1.35
CA PHE A 12 3.53 2.31 -2.70
C PHE A 12 2.23 2.14 -3.53
N PRO A 13 1.45 1.05 -3.40
CA PRO A 13 0.15 0.94 -4.08
C PRO A 13 -0.81 2.11 -3.80
N VAL A 14 -0.67 2.79 -2.64
CA VAL A 14 -1.44 4.00 -2.33
C VAL A 14 -1.09 5.14 -3.30
N ALA A 15 0.20 5.30 -3.66
CA ALA A 15 0.62 6.31 -4.63
C ALA A 15 -0.03 6.07 -6.00
N ILE A 16 -0.08 4.81 -6.45
CA ILE A 16 -0.71 4.45 -7.74
C ILE A 16 -2.20 4.79 -7.73
N ALA A 17 -2.92 4.43 -6.66
CA ALA A 17 -4.34 4.75 -6.54
C ALA A 17 -4.60 6.27 -6.50
N SER A 18 -3.73 7.02 -5.82
CA SER A 18 -3.85 8.46 -5.72
C SER A 18 -3.57 9.20 -7.03
N THR A 19 -2.66 8.70 -7.88
CA THR A 19 -2.46 9.23 -9.23
C THR A 19 -3.68 9.00 -10.13
N ALA A 20 -4.33 7.85 -10.02
CA ALA A 20 -5.55 7.53 -10.76
C ALA A 20 -6.72 8.44 -10.34
N PHE A 21 -6.87 8.70 -9.05
CA PHE A 21 -7.89 9.63 -8.52
C PHE A 21 -7.72 11.05 -9.05
N ASN A 22 -6.48 11.56 -9.12
CA ASN A 22 -6.19 12.88 -9.68
C ASN A 22 -6.57 12.98 -11.17
N ALA A 23 -6.38 11.91 -11.94
CA ALA A 23 -6.73 11.88 -13.36
C ALA A 23 -8.22 12.11 -13.61
N ILE A 24 -9.07 11.51 -12.77
CA ILE A 24 -10.53 11.55 -12.92
C ILE A 24 -11.10 12.91 -12.51
N ASN A 25 -10.56 13.49 -11.45
CA ASN A 25 -11.11 14.75 -10.90
C ASN A 25 -10.57 16.00 -11.60
N LYS A 26 -9.60 15.89 -12.50
CA LYS A 26 -9.00 17.04 -13.18
C LYS A 26 -10.00 17.82 -14.05
N GLU A 27 -10.99 17.16 -14.62
CA GLU A 27 -12.07 17.80 -15.40
C GLU A 27 -13.05 18.59 -14.54
N GLN A 28 -13.20 18.22 -13.26
CA GLN A 28 -14.08 18.92 -12.30
C GLN A 28 -13.40 20.06 -11.55
N LEU A 29 -12.08 20.23 -11.71
CA LEU A 29 -11.23 21.11 -10.91
C LEU A 29 -11.27 22.61 -11.32
N THR A 30 -12.13 23.02 -12.24
CA THR A 30 -12.29 24.44 -12.64
C THR A 30 -13.04 25.29 -11.61
N ILE A 31 -13.55 24.68 -10.52
CA ILE A 31 -14.45 25.35 -9.57
C ILE A 31 -13.86 25.31 -8.15
N ASN A 32 -13.17 26.35 -7.74
CA ASN A 32 -12.68 26.66 -6.36
C ASN A 32 -11.49 25.80 -5.84
N SER A 33 -10.31 26.42 -5.78
CA SER A 33 -9.05 25.77 -5.34
C SER A 33 -9.09 25.22 -3.90
N TRP A 34 -9.78 25.87 -2.96
CA TRP A 34 -9.87 25.45 -1.56
C TRP A 34 -10.68 24.17 -1.33
N GLN A 35 -11.78 24.01 -2.05
CA GLN A 35 -12.61 22.78 -1.96
C GLN A 35 -11.86 21.55 -2.52
N CYS A 36 -11.00 21.77 -3.51
CA CYS A 36 -10.18 20.72 -4.08
C CYS A 36 -9.12 20.24 -3.09
N VAL A 37 -8.44 21.14 -2.41
CA VAL A 37 -7.44 20.79 -1.38
C VAL A 37 -8.09 19.98 -0.26
N GLY A 38 -9.27 20.38 0.21
CA GLY A 38 -10.01 19.65 1.24
C GLY A 38 -10.37 18.21 0.81
N ARG A 39 -10.79 18.01 -0.45
CA ARG A 39 -11.09 16.67 -1.00
C ARG A 39 -9.83 15.80 -1.08
N TYR A 40 -8.72 16.33 -1.56
CA TYR A 40 -7.45 15.61 -1.63
C TYR A 40 -6.95 15.21 -0.24
N LEU A 41 -7.03 16.12 0.71
CA LEU A 41 -6.61 15.86 2.09
C LEU A 41 -7.48 14.77 2.74
N MET A 42 -8.80 14.85 2.56
CA MET A 42 -9.72 13.83 3.05
C MET A 42 -9.46 12.45 2.40
N PHE A 43 -9.22 12.42 1.09
CA PHE A 43 -8.88 11.19 0.37
C PHE A 43 -7.58 10.58 0.90
N ALA A 44 -6.52 11.40 1.03
CA ALA A 44 -5.23 10.97 1.56
C ALA A 44 -5.34 10.44 2.98
N LEU A 45 -6.10 11.11 3.86
CA LEU A 45 -6.33 10.68 5.23
C LEU A 45 -7.06 9.34 5.31
N ILE A 46 -8.14 9.14 4.55
CA ILE A 46 -8.90 7.88 4.57
C ILE A 46 -8.02 6.73 4.10
N LEU A 47 -7.23 6.92 3.02
CA LEU A 47 -6.32 5.89 2.55
C LEU A 47 -5.24 5.58 3.59
N ALA A 48 -4.63 6.59 4.17
CA ALA A 48 -3.55 6.43 5.13
C ALA A 48 -4.04 5.75 6.43
N LEU A 49 -5.15 6.20 6.99
CA LEU A 49 -5.74 5.59 8.18
C LEU A 49 -6.14 4.13 7.93
N GLY A 50 -6.70 3.84 6.76
CA GLY A 50 -7.04 2.46 6.38
C GLY A 50 -5.81 1.54 6.36
N GLN A 51 -4.65 2.04 5.90
CA GLN A 51 -3.40 1.25 5.95
C GLN A 51 -2.98 0.95 7.40
N GLY A 52 -3.04 1.95 8.29
CA GLY A 52 -2.71 1.77 9.70
C GLY A 52 -3.64 0.78 10.41
N VAL A 53 -4.95 0.89 10.17
CA VAL A 53 -5.96 -0.04 10.72
C VAL A 53 -5.71 -1.46 10.23
N MET A 54 -5.47 -1.64 8.92
CA MET A 54 -5.21 -2.96 8.35
C MET A 54 -3.93 -3.59 8.89
N TYR A 55 -2.86 -2.80 9.09
CA TYR A 55 -1.64 -3.28 9.74
C TYR A 55 -1.91 -3.75 11.16
N SER A 56 -2.62 -2.96 11.94
CA SER A 56 -2.94 -3.29 13.35
C SER A 56 -3.80 -4.54 13.45
N LEU A 57 -4.79 -4.70 12.57
CA LEU A 57 -5.62 -5.91 12.50
C LEU A 57 -4.77 -7.13 12.13
N GLY A 58 -3.86 -6.99 11.17
CA GLY A 58 -2.91 -8.06 10.82
C GLY A 58 -2.03 -8.46 11.99
N GLY A 59 -1.49 -7.49 12.73
CA GLY A 59 -0.66 -7.74 13.91
C GLY A 59 -1.42 -8.46 15.03
N LEU A 60 -2.65 -8.03 15.32
CA LEU A 60 -3.49 -8.70 16.31
C LEU A 60 -3.75 -10.17 15.94
N LEU A 61 -4.06 -10.44 14.67
CA LEU A 61 -4.26 -11.82 14.20
C LEU A 61 -2.95 -12.61 14.19
N GLY A 62 -1.84 -11.99 13.75
CA GLY A 62 -0.51 -12.62 13.77
C GLY A 62 -0.11 -13.07 15.17
N GLY A 63 -0.33 -12.23 16.19
CA GLY A 63 -0.05 -12.54 17.58
C GLY A 63 -0.85 -13.74 18.10
N THR A 64 -2.13 -13.87 17.73
CA THR A 64 -2.95 -15.03 18.14
C THR A 64 -2.48 -16.35 17.55
N PHE A 65 -1.94 -16.35 16.33
CA PHE A 65 -1.48 -17.55 15.64
C PHE A 65 0.01 -17.88 15.87
N MET A 66 0.76 -16.97 16.48
CA MET A 66 2.21 -17.12 16.69
C MET A 66 2.58 -18.45 17.37
N HIS A 67 1.84 -18.85 18.40
CA HIS A 67 2.11 -20.10 19.14
C HIS A 67 2.00 -21.35 18.29
N LEU A 68 1.09 -21.37 17.31
CA LEU A 68 0.84 -22.53 16.46
C LEU A 68 1.90 -22.70 15.39
N VAL A 69 2.52 -21.61 14.93
CA VAL A 69 3.35 -21.59 13.72
C VAL A 69 4.80 -21.19 13.98
N ALA A 70 5.19 -20.95 15.23
CA ALA A 70 6.55 -20.50 15.59
C ALA A 70 7.66 -21.40 15.03
N LYS A 71 7.45 -22.72 15.02
CA LYS A 71 8.43 -23.71 14.51
C LYS A 71 8.72 -23.55 13.01
N HIS A 72 7.79 -23.00 12.23
CA HIS A 72 7.90 -22.86 10.77
C HIS A 72 7.84 -21.38 10.35
N SER A 73 8.16 -20.46 11.27
CA SER A 73 8.03 -19.00 11.06
C SER A 73 8.75 -18.50 9.80
N GLN A 74 9.94 -19.05 9.49
CA GLN A 74 10.74 -18.66 8.32
C GLN A 74 9.99 -18.92 7.00
N TRP A 75 9.42 -20.10 6.86
CA TRP A 75 8.66 -20.50 5.67
C TRP A 75 7.37 -19.70 5.52
N ILE A 76 6.72 -19.39 6.64
CA ILE A 76 5.49 -18.59 6.65
C ILE A 76 5.79 -17.16 6.24
N VAL A 77 6.84 -16.55 6.78
CA VAL A 77 7.27 -15.20 6.39
C VAL A 77 7.61 -15.16 4.90
N LEU A 78 8.32 -16.15 4.38
CA LEU A 78 8.61 -16.25 2.94
C LEU A 78 7.32 -16.31 2.11
N ALA A 79 6.37 -17.20 2.49
CA ALA A 79 5.11 -17.35 1.78
C ALA A 79 4.27 -16.06 1.79
N LEU A 80 4.26 -15.35 2.92
CA LEU A 80 3.56 -14.07 3.04
C LEU A 80 4.24 -12.97 2.21
N CYS A 81 5.57 -12.87 2.21
CA CYS A 81 6.30 -11.96 1.32
C CYS A 81 6.06 -12.28 -0.15
N PHE A 82 6.04 -13.56 -0.52
CA PHE A 82 5.71 -13.99 -1.88
C PHE A 82 4.28 -13.57 -2.25
N SER A 83 3.32 -13.77 -1.37
CA SER A 83 1.91 -13.34 -1.57
C SER A 83 1.80 -11.85 -1.85
N ILE A 84 2.50 -11.00 -1.09
CA ILE A 84 2.51 -9.55 -1.29
C ILE A 84 3.12 -9.22 -2.65
N ALA A 85 4.30 -9.77 -2.96
CA ALA A 85 5.01 -9.52 -4.21
C ALA A 85 4.17 -9.95 -5.42
N TYR A 86 3.57 -11.13 -5.38
CA TYR A 86 2.69 -11.66 -6.41
C TYR A 86 1.48 -10.73 -6.66
N ARG A 87 0.80 -10.30 -5.60
CA ARG A 87 -0.31 -9.35 -5.71
C ARG A 87 0.11 -8.01 -6.32
N MET A 88 1.27 -7.48 -5.94
CA MET A 88 1.79 -6.24 -6.50
C MET A 88 2.03 -6.38 -8.01
N VAL A 89 2.60 -7.50 -8.45
CA VAL A 89 2.83 -7.77 -9.89
C VAL A 89 1.50 -7.89 -10.63
N ILE A 90 0.54 -8.66 -10.14
CA ILE A 90 -0.78 -8.78 -10.77
C ILE A 90 -1.49 -7.44 -10.88
N ASN A 91 -1.49 -6.65 -9.81
CA ASN A 91 -2.09 -5.31 -9.83
C ASN A 91 -1.44 -4.41 -10.87
N THR A 92 -0.11 -4.50 -11.04
CA THR A 92 0.62 -3.76 -12.07
C THR A 92 0.18 -4.13 -13.48
N ILE A 93 0.04 -5.43 -13.76
CA ILE A 93 -0.42 -5.93 -15.06
C ILE A 93 -1.85 -5.44 -15.36
N LYS A 94 -2.75 -5.50 -14.38
CA LYS A 94 -4.12 -5.02 -14.51
C LYS A 94 -4.20 -3.51 -14.79
N ILE A 95 -3.36 -2.71 -14.12
CA ILE A 95 -3.27 -1.26 -14.35
C ILE A 95 -2.77 -0.98 -15.77
N LYS A 96 -1.73 -1.68 -16.22
CA LYS A 96 -1.17 -1.53 -17.57
C LYS A 96 -2.21 -1.85 -18.65
N ASN A 97 -3.08 -2.84 -18.42
CA ASN A 97 -4.15 -3.24 -19.34
C ASN A 97 -5.40 -2.32 -19.26
N GLY A 98 -5.36 -1.26 -18.44
CA GLY A 98 -6.49 -0.33 -18.29
C GLY A 98 -7.71 -0.88 -17.55
N SER A 99 -7.62 -2.09 -17.00
CA SER A 99 -8.75 -2.77 -16.34
C SER A 99 -8.98 -2.34 -14.88
N ASN A 100 -8.05 -1.62 -14.27
CA ASN A 100 -8.14 -1.12 -12.89
C ASN A 100 -7.87 0.39 -12.82
N LEU A 101 -8.71 1.17 -13.46
CA LEU A 101 -8.84 2.59 -13.11
C LEU A 101 -9.75 2.66 -11.88
N TYR A 102 -9.20 3.11 -10.77
CA TYR A 102 -9.93 3.27 -9.51
C TYR A 102 -10.90 4.46 -9.63
N PHE A 103 -12.10 4.20 -10.13
CA PHE A 103 -13.19 5.18 -10.14
C PHE A 103 -13.74 5.29 -8.72
N VAL A 104 -13.60 6.44 -8.11
CA VAL A 104 -14.13 6.71 -6.76
C VAL A 104 -15.11 7.86 -6.87
N GLU A 105 -16.39 7.56 -7.00
CA GLU A 105 -17.47 8.53 -7.03
C GLU A 105 -18.06 8.75 -5.62
N ASN A 106 -18.05 7.72 -4.79
CA ASN A 106 -18.71 7.71 -3.49
C ASN A 106 -17.74 7.40 -2.33
N LYS A 107 -18.05 7.93 -1.12
CA LYS A 107 -17.29 7.64 0.11
C LYS A 107 -17.20 6.14 0.42
N LYS A 108 -18.23 5.35 0.09
CA LYS A 108 -18.22 3.88 0.27
C LYS A 108 -17.19 3.21 -0.63
N GLN A 109 -17.06 3.64 -1.88
CA GLN A 109 -16.05 3.13 -2.81
C GLN A 109 -14.64 3.49 -2.34
N LEU A 110 -14.45 4.67 -1.75
CA LEU A 110 -13.18 5.09 -1.16
C LEU A 110 -12.77 4.19 0.03
N LEU A 111 -13.70 3.85 0.90
CA LEU A 111 -13.43 2.91 1.99
C LEU A 111 -13.08 1.52 1.48
N LEU A 112 -13.83 1.01 0.50
CA LEU A 112 -13.53 -0.28 -0.13
C LEU A 112 -12.16 -0.28 -0.80
N LEU A 113 -11.80 0.81 -1.48
CA LEU A 113 -10.47 0.98 -2.08
C LEU A 113 -9.38 0.98 -1.00
N SER A 114 -9.59 1.69 0.11
CA SER A 114 -8.65 1.73 1.24
C SER A 114 -8.40 0.33 1.81
N ILE A 115 -9.46 -0.47 1.98
CA ILE A 115 -9.37 -1.87 2.42
C ILE A 115 -8.62 -2.71 1.39
N ALA A 116 -8.98 -2.61 0.11
CA ALA A 116 -8.35 -3.38 -0.95
C ALA A 116 -6.84 -3.12 -1.09
N LEU A 117 -6.42 -1.86 -0.96
CA LEU A 117 -5.01 -1.47 -0.93
C LEU A 117 -4.33 -1.91 0.37
N GLY A 118 -5.06 -1.90 1.48
CA GLY A 118 -4.57 -2.28 2.81
C GLY A 118 -4.28 -3.77 2.96
N ILE A 119 -4.71 -4.65 2.06
CA ILE A 119 -4.47 -6.10 2.18
C ILE A 119 -2.97 -6.43 2.21
N ASN A 120 -2.14 -5.73 1.44
CA ASN A 120 -0.69 -5.95 1.48
C ASN A 120 -0.11 -5.58 2.84
N VAL A 121 -0.59 -4.49 3.42
CA VAL A 121 -0.19 -4.00 4.74
C VAL A 121 -0.74 -4.90 5.84
N PHE A 122 -1.94 -5.45 5.67
CA PHE A 122 -2.50 -6.46 6.57
C PHE A 122 -1.63 -7.72 6.63
N ILE A 123 -1.20 -8.24 5.47
CA ILE A 123 -0.29 -9.40 5.40
C ILE A 123 1.05 -9.07 6.08
N ALA A 124 1.55 -7.85 5.92
CA ALA A 124 2.76 -7.40 6.62
C ALA A 124 2.53 -7.29 8.14
N GLY A 125 1.34 -6.91 8.57
CA GLY A 125 0.92 -6.95 9.97
C GLY A 125 0.96 -8.37 10.55
N LEU A 126 0.46 -9.37 9.81
CA LEU A 126 0.57 -10.78 10.21
C LEU A 126 2.02 -11.22 10.46
N MET A 127 2.98 -10.68 9.67
CA MET A 127 4.39 -10.99 9.83
C MET A 127 5.07 -10.24 10.99
N SER A 128 4.41 -9.22 11.55
CA SER A 128 5.04 -8.33 12.55
C SER A 128 5.57 -9.04 13.78
N GLU A 129 4.91 -10.11 14.19
CA GLU A 129 5.31 -10.91 15.36
C GLU A 129 6.52 -11.83 15.07
N PHE A 130 6.75 -12.18 13.82
CA PHE A 130 7.87 -13.03 13.41
C PHE A 130 9.13 -12.22 13.06
N LEU A 131 8.96 -10.92 12.81
CA LEU A 131 10.05 -10.03 12.43
C LEU A 131 10.31 -9.02 13.56
N PRO A 132 11.45 -9.10 14.27
CA PRO A 132 11.77 -8.18 15.37
C PRO A 132 11.91 -6.71 14.94
N ILE A 133 11.73 -6.46 13.66
CA ILE A 133 11.86 -5.18 12.99
C ILE A 133 10.64 -4.29 13.21
N PHE A 134 9.47 -4.91 13.42
CA PHE A 134 8.20 -4.20 13.55
C PHE A 134 7.91 -3.90 15.02
N GLN A 135 8.13 -2.65 15.39
CA GLN A 135 7.85 -2.14 16.73
C GLN A 135 6.42 -1.61 16.83
N LYS A 136 5.96 -1.31 18.05
CA LYS A 136 4.65 -0.69 18.33
C LYS A 136 4.40 0.62 17.56
N ILE A 137 5.47 1.31 17.14
CA ILE A 137 5.40 2.57 16.38
C ILE A 137 5.15 2.36 14.86
N THR A 138 5.29 1.13 14.35
CA THR A 138 5.20 0.83 12.92
C THR A 138 3.86 1.23 12.27
N PRO A 139 2.68 1.04 12.90
CA PRO A 139 1.42 1.49 12.29
C PRO A 139 1.39 3.00 12.03
N TYR A 140 1.95 3.81 12.93
CA TYR A 140 2.01 5.26 12.76
C TYR A 140 2.95 5.66 11.62
N ILE A 141 4.08 4.96 11.49
CA ILE A 141 5.02 5.17 10.37
C ILE A 141 4.33 4.84 9.04
N ILE A 142 3.58 3.73 8.96
CA ILE A 142 2.83 3.33 7.77
C ILE A 142 1.79 4.39 7.40
N VAL A 143 1.03 4.91 8.37
CA VAL A 143 0.08 6.00 8.14
C VAL A 143 0.81 7.23 7.58
N GLY A 144 1.91 7.65 8.20
CA GLY A 144 2.70 8.79 7.74
C GLY A 144 3.23 8.64 6.32
N ILE A 145 3.85 7.51 6.00
CA ILE A 145 4.39 7.22 4.66
C ILE A 145 3.25 7.16 3.63
N SER A 146 2.14 6.49 3.95
CA SER A 146 0.99 6.38 3.05
C SER A 146 0.35 7.75 2.77
N PHE A 147 0.27 8.62 3.78
CA PHE A 147 -0.23 9.98 3.62
C PHE A 147 0.69 10.80 2.72
N ILE A 148 2.01 10.73 2.93
CA ILE A 148 3.00 11.42 2.09
C ILE A 148 2.91 10.93 0.64
N TRP A 149 2.83 9.61 0.42
CA TRP A 149 2.67 9.03 -0.91
C TRP A 149 1.39 9.52 -1.59
N ALA A 150 0.26 9.55 -0.87
CA ALA A 150 -1.00 10.03 -1.41
C ALA A 150 -0.90 11.51 -1.83
N MET A 151 -0.33 12.35 -0.98
CA MET A 151 -0.19 13.79 -1.25
C MET A 151 0.74 14.05 -2.43
N ILE A 152 1.92 13.44 -2.47
CA ILE A 152 2.88 13.59 -3.58
C ILE A 152 2.24 13.12 -4.89
N ALA A 153 1.57 11.98 -4.88
CA ALA A 153 0.96 11.42 -6.07
C ALA A 153 -0.18 12.28 -6.63
N MET A 154 -0.93 12.95 -5.77
CA MET A 154 -2.00 13.89 -6.17
C MET A 154 -1.45 15.20 -6.73
N MET A 155 -0.28 15.65 -6.28
CA MET A 155 0.35 16.87 -6.81
C MET A 155 0.93 16.66 -8.23
N ILE A 156 1.19 15.40 -8.60
CA ILE A 156 1.79 15.09 -9.90
C ILE A 156 0.69 14.98 -10.96
N PRO A 157 0.69 15.82 -12.02
CA PRO A 157 -0.31 15.72 -13.08
C PRO A 157 -0.24 14.35 -13.78
N PHE A 158 -1.41 13.77 -14.03
CA PHE A 158 -1.54 12.46 -14.67
C PHE A 158 -1.01 12.50 -16.11
N SER A 159 -0.20 11.48 -16.47
CA SER A 159 0.14 11.18 -17.86
C SER A 159 0.29 9.67 -18.04
N LYS A 160 0.02 9.15 -19.25
CA LYS A 160 0.17 7.71 -19.56
C LYS A 160 1.61 7.21 -19.29
N MET A 161 2.61 8.04 -19.58
CA MET A 161 4.02 7.73 -19.34
C MET A 161 4.34 7.55 -17.85
N LYS A 162 3.69 8.33 -16.97
CA LYS A 162 3.84 8.20 -15.51
C LYS A 162 3.18 6.93 -14.97
N LEU A 163 2.09 6.50 -15.57
CA LEU A 163 1.46 5.23 -15.21
C LEU A 163 2.39 4.04 -15.49
N THR A 164 3.06 4.05 -16.64
CA THR A 164 4.06 3.03 -17.00
C THR A 164 5.24 3.05 -16.05
N PHE A 165 5.74 4.24 -15.70
CA PHE A 165 6.82 4.40 -14.73
C PHE A 165 6.43 3.88 -13.33
N ASN A 166 5.26 4.26 -12.84
CA ASN A 166 4.72 3.76 -11.56
C ASN A 166 4.55 2.23 -11.57
N SER A 167 4.13 1.67 -12.71
CA SER A 167 4.01 0.22 -12.89
C SER A 167 5.37 -0.47 -12.77
N LEU A 168 6.39 0.06 -13.44
CA LEU A 168 7.76 -0.48 -13.38
C LEU A 168 8.32 -0.39 -11.95
N LEU A 169 8.12 0.75 -11.30
CA LEU A 169 8.57 0.97 -9.93
C LEU A 169 7.88 -0.02 -8.96
N ASN A 170 6.60 -0.31 -9.16
CA ASN A 170 5.88 -1.28 -8.35
C ASN A 170 6.43 -2.70 -8.51
N ILE A 171 6.88 -3.09 -9.69
CA ILE A 171 7.53 -4.39 -9.94
C ILE A 171 8.88 -4.45 -9.21
N ILE A 172 9.69 -3.39 -9.28
CA ILE A 172 10.97 -3.32 -8.57
C ILE A 172 10.75 -3.44 -7.06
N LEU A 173 9.75 -2.72 -6.53
CA LEU A 173 9.42 -2.78 -5.11
C LEU A 173 8.88 -4.16 -4.70
N ALA A 174 8.13 -4.84 -5.57
CA ALA A 174 7.71 -6.23 -5.34
C ALA A 174 8.90 -7.19 -5.26
N ALA A 175 9.91 -7.01 -6.14
CA ALA A 175 11.14 -7.79 -6.09
C ALA A 175 11.92 -7.56 -4.78
N ILE A 176 11.94 -6.33 -4.27
CA ILE A 176 12.58 -6.01 -2.97
C ILE A 176 11.86 -6.72 -1.81
N ILE A 177 10.52 -6.75 -1.82
CA ILE A 177 9.74 -7.46 -0.79
C ILE A 177 10.04 -8.96 -0.85
N PHE A 178 10.08 -9.54 -2.04
CA PHE A 178 10.41 -10.96 -2.22
C PHE A 178 11.84 -11.28 -1.76
N ALA A 179 12.82 -10.47 -2.16
CA ALA A 179 14.21 -10.62 -1.73
C ALA A 179 14.35 -10.55 -0.20
N ARG A 180 13.54 -9.70 0.46
CA ARG A 180 13.50 -9.63 1.91
C ARG A 180 12.99 -10.92 2.56
N GLY A 181 11.98 -11.55 1.95
CA GLY A 181 11.49 -12.86 2.39
C GLY A 181 12.55 -13.94 2.29
N LEU A 182 13.34 -13.94 1.19
CA LEU A 182 14.46 -14.88 1.01
C LEU A 182 15.59 -14.67 2.03
N LEU A 183 15.94 -13.41 2.32
CA LEU A 183 16.96 -13.07 3.32
C LEU A 183 16.58 -13.49 4.75
N PHE A 184 15.30 -13.76 5.00
CA PHE A 184 14.85 -14.24 6.31
C PHE A 184 15.00 -15.78 6.45
N LEU A 185 15.19 -16.48 5.34
CA LEU A 185 15.46 -17.93 5.32
C LEU A 185 16.91 -18.28 5.64
N VAL A 186 17.85 -17.35 5.34
CA VAL A 186 19.29 -17.49 5.56
C VAL A 186 19.67 -16.93 6.91
#